data_4d4c59c1618e8d263b7d8c9b043d022f
#
_entry.id   4d4c59c1618e8d263b7d8c9b043d022f
#
_cell.length_a   1.000
_cell.length_b   1.000
_cell.length_c   1.000
_cell.angle_alpha   90.00
_cell.angle_beta   90.00
_cell.angle_gamma   90.00
#
_symmetry.space_group_name_H-M   'P 1'
#
loop_
_entity.id
_entity.type
_entity.pdbx_description
1 polymer ?
#
loop_
_entity_poly.entity_id
_entity_poly.type
_entity_poly.pdbx_seq_one_letter_code
_entity_poly.pdbx_strand_id
1 'polypeptide(L)'
;MEQKNPHRKPLIFYYLIGLVIIMLLNALVFPSLMKEQVTEVDYGTFLSAIDSGTIDAVEINNDEIVYKTKDGSGKETIYSTGKMDDPDLVNRLSAAKGSNDQGKISFTQIAQQRTSPIISFLLTWILPFLLIFGIGQLMGNRLQKKMGGNAMTFGKSNAKIYVEAETGKTFKDVAGQDEAKEALTEIVDFLHNPKKYADIGANLPKGALLVGPPGTGKTLLARAVAGEAKVPFFSISGSEFVEMFVGMGAAKVRDLFKQATDKAPCIVFIDEIDTIGKKRDSKSFTGNDEREQTLNQLLSEMDGFDGKKGVVILAATNRPETLDQALLRPGRFDRRIPVELPDLNGREAILKVHSQDVKMDGNIDYNAIARATAGASGADLANIINEAALRAVRCGRNKVKQNDLEESVEVVIAGYQRKNAAISPKEKEIVAYHEVGHALVAAKQTDSAPVHKITIIPRTSGALGYTMQVDEGEHNLMSRDEIYNKITTFTGGRAAEEIIFNSVTSGASNDIEQATRLARAMVTRFGMSKDFGMVALETVDNPYLGGDTSLACSAETAARVDREVMDIIGSAHEKAIGILKDNQEKLHELARYLLEKETITGEEFMEILNR
;
A
#
# COMPACT_ATOMS: atom_id res chain seq x y z
N MET A 1 5.50 -10.38 42.75
CA MET A 1 4.07 -10.62 42.50
C MET A 1 3.97 -11.62 41.36
N GLU A 2 3.63 -12.85 41.73
CA GLU A 2 3.48 -13.97 40.78
C GLU A 2 2.24 -13.70 39.91
N GLN A 3 2.42 -13.55 38.62
CA GLN A 3 1.32 -13.52 37.65
C GLN A 3 0.81 -14.96 37.45
N LYS A 4 -0.39 -15.24 37.96
CA LYS A 4 -1.15 -16.45 37.66
C LYS A 4 -1.48 -16.48 36.16
N ASN A 5 -0.90 -17.43 35.45
CA ASN A 5 -1.30 -17.82 34.09
C ASN A 5 -2.80 -18.17 34.07
N PRO A 6 -3.58 -17.66 33.11
CA PRO A 6 -4.97 -18.09 32.95
C PRO A 6 -4.97 -19.57 32.56
N HIS A 7 -5.54 -20.42 33.45
CA HIS A 7 -5.72 -21.84 33.20
C HIS A 7 -6.56 -22.03 31.93
N ARG A 8 -5.95 -22.46 30.83
CA ARG A 8 -6.67 -22.99 29.69
C ARG A 8 -7.48 -24.20 30.17
N LYS A 9 -8.81 -24.10 30.11
CA LYS A 9 -9.71 -25.17 30.49
C LYS A 9 -9.37 -26.40 29.63
N PRO A 10 -9.29 -27.62 30.21
CA PRO A 10 -8.89 -28.82 29.47
C PRO A 10 -9.89 -29.08 28.33
N LEU A 11 -9.39 -29.69 27.25
CA LEU A 11 -10.19 -29.95 26.02
C LEU A 11 -11.51 -30.67 26.30
N ILE A 12 -11.54 -31.51 27.36
CA ILE A 12 -12.72 -32.18 27.93
C ILE A 12 -13.88 -31.19 28.26
N PHE A 13 -13.57 -29.97 28.68
CA PHE A 13 -14.59 -28.96 28.98
C PHE A 13 -15.38 -28.51 27.73
N TYR A 14 -14.70 -28.39 26.61
CA TYR A 14 -15.35 -28.04 25.33
C TYR A 14 -16.18 -29.19 24.75
N TYR A 15 -15.73 -30.45 24.96
CA TYR A 15 -16.51 -31.64 24.62
C TYR A 15 -17.76 -31.74 25.47
N LEU A 16 -17.70 -31.42 26.78
CA LEU A 16 -18.85 -31.38 27.68
C LEU A 16 -19.87 -30.33 27.26
N ILE A 17 -19.42 -29.12 26.86
CA ILE A 17 -20.31 -28.08 26.35
C ILE A 17 -20.95 -28.53 25.04
N GLY A 18 -20.22 -29.11 24.12
CA GLY A 18 -20.76 -29.67 22.87
C GLY A 18 -21.81 -30.74 23.11
N LEU A 19 -21.55 -31.62 24.08
CA LEU A 19 -22.52 -32.65 24.50
C LEU A 19 -23.81 -32.03 25.04
N VAL A 20 -23.72 -31.03 25.91
CA VAL A 20 -24.91 -30.33 26.47
C VAL A 20 -25.72 -29.62 25.36
N ILE A 21 -25.03 -29.01 24.39
CA ILE A 21 -25.70 -28.37 23.25
C ILE A 21 -26.43 -29.41 22.39
N ILE A 22 -25.81 -30.56 22.11
CA ILE A 22 -26.43 -31.65 21.34
C ILE A 22 -27.63 -32.25 22.12
N MET A 23 -27.51 -32.39 23.45
CA MET A 23 -28.61 -32.82 24.31
C MET A 23 -29.81 -31.85 24.25
N LEU A 24 -29.55 -30.55 24.33
CA LEU A 24 -30.58 -29.51 24.23
C LEU A 24 -31.22 -29.47 22.84
N LEU A 25 -30.47 -29.60 21.78
CA LEU A 25 -30.98 -29.68 20.41
C LEU A 25 -31.85 -30.91 20.21
N ASN A 26 -31.45 -32.07 20.74
CA ASN A 26 -32.18 -33.32 20.62
C ASN A 26 -33.47 -33.30 21.47
N ALA A 27 -33.46 -32.64 22.62
CA ALA A 27 -34.63 -32.55 23.51
C ALA A 27 -35.65 -31.48 23.09
N LEU A 28 -35.21 -30.36 22.50
CA LEU A 28 -36.06 -29.20 22.22
C LEU A 28 -36.40 -29.00 20.73
N VAL A 29 -35.45 -29.30 19.84
CA VAL A 29 -35.59 -28.96 18.41
C VAL A 29 -36.03 -30.16 17.56
N PHE A 30 -35.44 -31.35 17.78
CA PHE A 30 -35.82 -32.54 16.97
C PHE A 30 -37.28 -32.97 17.12
N PRO A 31 -37.88 -32.99 18.33
CA PRO A 31 -39.29 -33.37 18.46
C PRO A 31 -40.25 -32.41 17.76
N SER A 32 -39.88 -31.13 17.66
CA SER A 32 -40.71 -30.12 16.99
C SER A 32 -40.65 -30.17 15.46
N LEU A 33 -39.54 -30.70 14.91
CA LEU A 33 -39.32 -30.83 13.47
C LEU A 33 -39.95 -32.12 12.89
N MET A 34 -40.24 -33.13 13.74
CA MET A 34 -40.80 -34.42 13.31
C MET A 34 -42.30 -34.55 13.55
N LYS A 35 -43.00 -33.55 14.12
CA LYS A 35 -44.44 -33.57 14.22
C LYS A 35 -45.03 -33.25 12.85
N GLU A 36 -45.69 -34.27 12.21
CA GLU A 36 -46.65 -33.99 11.14
C GLU A 36 -47.74 -33.05 11.70
N GLN A 37 -48.24 -32.13 10.89
CA GLN A 37 -49.30 -31.21 11.31
C GLN A 37 -50.60 -32.00 11.50
N VAL A 38 -50.81 -32.51 12.69
CA VAL A 38 -52.08 -33.15 13.10
C VAL A 38 -52.94 -32.09 13.77
N THR A 39 -54.15 -31.91 13.29
CA THR A 39 -55.12 -30.98 13.87
C THR A 39 -55.93 -31.70 14.93
N GLU A 40 -55.85 -31.25 16.19
CA GLU A 40 -56.67 -31.82 17.27
C GLU A 40 -58.11 -31.33 17.14
N VAL A 41 -59.08 -32.27 17.25
CA VAL A 41 -60.52 -32.00 17.21
C VAL A 41 -61.22 -32.76 18.33
N ASP A 42 -62.42 -32.35 18.68
CA ASP A 42 -63.26 -33.07 19.67
C ASP A 42 -63.86 -34.37 19.09
N TYR A 43 -64.20 -35.28 19.99
CA TYR A 43 -64.78 -36.60 19.60
C TYR A 43 -66.09 -36.48 18.84
N GLY A 44 -66.94 -35.46 19.10
CA GLY A 44 -68.15 -35.17 18.38
C GLY A 44 -67.94 -34.83 16.91
N THR A 45 -66.88 -34.05 16.63
CA THR A 45 -66.45 -33.72 15.27
C THR A 45 -65.97 -34.96 14.51
N PHE A 46 -65.29 -35.90 15.17
CA PHE A 46 -64.90 -37.19 14.61
C PHE A 46 -66.13 -38.03 14.25
N LEU A 47 -67.15 -38.12 15.14
CA LEU A 47 -68.40 -38.84 14.86
C LEU A 47 -69.15 -38.21 13.67
N SER A 48 -69.25 -36.91 13.63
CA SER A 48 -69.84 -36.17 12.51
C SER A 48 -69.13 -36.43 11.17
N ALA A 49 -67.79 -36.58 11.21
CA ALA A 49 -66.99 -36.93 10.03
C ALA A 49 -67.26 -38.39 9.57
N ILE A 50 -67.54 -39.34 10.50
CA ILE A 50 -67.96 -40.68 10.18
C ILE A 50 -69.32 -40.65 9.48
N ASP A 51 -70.33 -39.93 10.03
CA ASP A 51 -71.67 -39.85 9.50
C ASP A 51 -71.74 -39.14 8.15
N SER A 52 -70.85 -38.18 7.92
CA SER A 52 -70.79 -37.46 6.64
C SER A 52 -70.01 -38.22 5.54
N GLY A 53 -69.36 -39.33 5.88
CA GLY A 53 -68.60 -40.16 4.92
C GLY A 53 -67.32 -39.53 4.36
N THR A 54 -66.75 -38.59 5.08
CA THR A 54 -65.54 -37.86 4.64
C THR A 54 -64.24 -38.54 5.05
N ILE A 55 -64.29 -39.59 5.85
CA ILE A 55 -63.10 -40.29 6.41
C ILE A 55 -62.62 -41.35 5.41
N ASP A 56 -61.32 -41.35 5.19
CA ASP A 56 -60.59 -42.31 4.36
C ASP A 56 -60.04 -43.49 5.19
N ALA A 57 -59.29 -43.16 6.27
CA ALA A 57 -58.71 -44.14 7.16
C ALA A 57 -58.75 -43.69 8.63
N VAL A 58 -58.83 -44.63 9.55
CA VAL A 58 -58.87 -44.44 11.01
C VAL A 58 -57.80 -45.34 11.66
N GLU A 59 -56.94 -44.77 12.45
CA GLU A 59 -55.98 -45.49 13.31
C GLU A 59 -56.41 -45.32 14.78
N ILE A 60 -56.65 -46.40 15.45
CA ILE A 60 -57.09 -46.40 16.85
C ILE A 60 -55.90 -46.81 17.72
N ASN A 61 -55.40 -45.85 18.46
CA ASN A 61 -54.32 -46.06 19.47
C ASN A 61 -54.96 -46.24 20.87
N ASN A 62 -54.14 -46.46 21.87
CA ASN A 62 -54.65 -46.68 23.23
C ASN A 62 -55.34 -45.46 23.81
N ASP A 63 -54.83 -44.24 23.56
CA ASP A 63 -55.32 -43.03 24.20
C ASP A 63 -55.85 -42.00 23.18
N GLU A 64 -55.67 -42.22 21.88
CA GLU A 64 -56.11 -41.33 20.80
C GLU A 64 -56.56 -42.07 19.57
N ILE A 65 -57.42 -41.42 18.79
CA ILE A 65 -57.83 -41.86 17.47
C ILE A 65 -57.32 -40.85 16.44
N VAL A 66 -56.54 -41.32 15.50
CA VAL A 66 -56.04 -40.52 14.38
C VAL A 66 -56.84 -40.91 13.12
N TYR A 67 -57.35 -39.93 12.40
CA TYR A 67 -58.06 -40.19 11.17
C TYR A 67 -57.66 -39.25 10.05
N LYS A 68 -57.79 -39.75 8.82
CA LYS A 68 -57.48 -39.00 7.62
C LYS A 68 -58.77 -38.68 6.89
N THR A 69 -58.95 -37.44 6.48
CA THR A 69 -60.02 -37.01 5.59
C THR A 69 -59.44 -36.55 4.26
N LYS A 70 -60.22 -36.78 3.19
CA LYS A 70 -59.89 -36.35 1.84
C LYS A 70 -60.90 -35.36 1.37
N ASP A 71 -60.53 -34.14 1.08
CA ASP A 71 -61.48 -33.16 0.55
C ASP A 71 -61.75 -33.39 -0.95
N GLY A 72 -62.75 -32.74 -1.50
CA GLY A 72 -63.11 -32.88 -2.92
C GLY A 72 -62.05 -32.45 -3.91
N SER A 73 -60.94 -31.88 -3.44
CA SER A 73 -59.74 -31.47 -4.22
C SER A 73 -58.54 -32.48 -4.12
N GLY A 74 -58.73 -33.56 -3.33
CA GLY A 74 -57.72 -34.62 -3.16
C GLY A 74 -56.71 -34.33 -2.11
N LYS A 75 -56.82 -33.25 -1.32
CA LYS A 75 -55.88 -32.91 -0.25
C LYS A 75 -56.18 -33.72 1.00
N GLU A 76 -55.17 -34.46 1.49
CA GLU A 76 -55.27 -35.24 2.72
C GLU A 76 -54.99 -34.34 3.93
N THR A 77 -55.83 -34.40 4.95
CA THR A 77 -55.62 -33.71 6.23
C THR A 77 -55.80 -34.74 7.36
N ILE A 78 -54.85 -34.69 8.31
CA ILE A 78 -54.79 -35.64 9.42
C ILE A 78 -55.36 -34.95 10.67
N TYR A 79 -56.30 -35.62 11.29
CA TYR A 79 -56.94 -35.18 12.54
C TYR A 79 -56.67 -36.19 13.65
N SER A 80 -56.60 -35.69 14.88
CA SER A 80 -56.44 -36.51 16.08
C SER A 80 -57.53 -36.12 17.08
N THR A 81 -58.13 -37.11 17.74
CA THR A 81 -59.04 -36.90 18.84
C THR A 81 -58.77 -37.87 19.97
N GLY A 82 -59.07 -37.47 21.21
CA GLY A 82 -59.02 -38.38 22.36
C GLY A 82 -59.94 -39.55 22.23
N LYS A 83 -59.53 -40.75 22.62
CA LYS A 83 -60.37 -41.96 22.60
C LYS A 83 -61.35 -41.92 23.75
N MET A 84 -62.63 -42.05 23.43
CA MET A 84 -63.69 -42.28 24.41
C MET A 84 -64.13 -43.76 24.41
N ASP A 85 -64.57 -44.26 25.57
CA ASP A 85 -65.12 -45.59 25.67
C ASP A 85 -66.50 -45.65 24.97
N ASP A 86 -66.50 -45.93 23.67
CA ASP A 86 -67.67 -46.10 22.83
C ASP A 86 -67.69 -47.55 22.32
N PRO A 87 -68.53 -48.43 22.94
CA PRO A 87 -68.62 -49.82 22.53
C PRO A 87 -69.17 -50.01 21.11
N ASP A 88 -69.80 -48.99 20.55
CA ASP A 88 -70.50 -49.07 19.24
C ASP A 88 -69.63 -48.46 18.10
N LEU A 89 -68.46 -47.94 18.45
CA LEU A 89 -67.52 -47.29 17.48
C LEU A 89 -67.14 -48.19 16.31
N VAL A 90 -66.85 -49.48 16.59
CA VAL A 90 -66.45 -50.44 15.56
C VAL A 90 -67.65 -50.76 14.61
N ASN A 91 -68.84 -50.83 15.14
CA ASN A 91 -70.05 -51.04 14.34
C ASN A 91 -70.37 -49.83 13.45
N ARG A 92 -70.21 -48.61 13.99
CA ARG A 92 -70.33 -47.36 13.23
C ARG A 92 -69.33 -47.24 12.12
N LEU A 93 -68.01 -47.50 12.38
CA LEU A 93 -66.97 -47.49 11.38
C LEU A 93 -67.20 -48.53 10.27
N SER A 94 -67.70 -49.72 10.62
CA SER A 94 -67.99 -50.78 9.64
C SER A 94 -69.21 -50.51 8.78
N ALA A 95 -70.23 -49.75 9.31
CA ALA A 95 -71.47 -49.41 8.63
C ALA A 95 -71.35 -48.11 7.79
N ALA A 96 -70.45 -47.24 8.13
CA ALA A 96 -70.27 -45.93 7.47
C ALA A 96 -69.66 -46.07 6.07
N LYS A 97 -70.03 -45.14 5.17
CA LYS A 97 -69.36 -45.00 3.85
C LYS A 97 -68.08 -44.19 4.02
N GLY A 98 -67.00 -44.71 3.50
CA GLY A 98 -65.71 -43.98 3.48
C GLY A 98 -65.47 -43.22 2.18
N SER A 99 -64.55 -42.29 2.20
CA SER A 99 -64.18 -41.51 1.04
C SER A 99 -63.13 -42.19 0.14
N ASN A 100 -62.72 -43.43 0.44
CA ASN A 100 -61.78 -44.20 -0.35
C ASN A 100 -62.44 -44.88 -1.59
N ASP A 101 -61.60 -45.32 -2.52
CA ASP A 101 -62.02 -45.94 -3.79
C ASP A 101 -62.90 -47.21 -3.61
N GLN A 102 -62.87 -47.79 -2.41
CA GLN A 102 -63.69 -48.98 -2.08
C GLN A 102 -65.04 -48.64 -1.38
N GLY A 103 -65.24 -47.35 -1.09
CA GLY A 103 -66.50 -46.87 -0.43
C GLY A 103 -66.62 -47.33 1.02
N LYS A 104 -65.62 -47.79 1.69
CA LYS A 104 -65.56 -48.22 3.09
C LYS A 104 -64.46 -47.56 3.84
N ILE A 105 -64.66 -47.26 5.12
CA ILE A 105 -63.59 -46.72 5.98
C ILE A 105 -62.55 -47.83 6.32
N SER A 106 -61.27 -47.60 6.04
CA SER A 106 -60.27 -48.55 6.50
C SER A 106 -59.90 -48.21 7.95
N PHE A 107 -59.98 -49.14 8.88
CA PHE A 107 -59.64 -48.90 10.27
C PHE A 107 -58.73 -50.02 10.81
N THR A 108 -57.68 -49.63 11.57
CA THR A 108 -56.76 -50.55 12.18
C THR A 108 -56.47 -50.11 13.61
N GLN A 109 -56.21 -51.11 14.49
CA GLN A 109 -55.63 -50.85 15.81
C GLN A 109 -54.21 -51.28 15.81
N ILE A 110 -53.29 -50.31 16.05
CA ILE A 110 -51.85 -50.59 16.08
C ILE A 110 -51.45 -51.04 17.50
N ALA A 111 -50.99 -52.27 17.62
CA ALA A 111 -50.40 -52.75 18.85
C ALA A 111 -48.96 -52.17 18.94
N GLN A 112 -48.67 -51.35 19.96
CA GLN A 112 -47.32 -50.81 20.18
C GLN A 112 -46.32 -51.94 20.27
N GLN A 113 -45.36 -51.99 19.34
CA GLN A 113 -44.16 -52.77 19.50
C GLN A 113 -43.33 -52.14 20.63
N ARG A 114 -43.25 -52.77 21.77
CA ARG A 114 -42.40 -52.37 22.90
C ARG A 114 -40.93 -52.59 22.50
N THR A 115 -40.29 -51.61 21.87
CA THR A 115 -38.81 -51.57 21.80
C THR A 115 -38.29 -51.42 23.22
N SER A 116 -37.30 -52.24 23.57
CA SER A 116 -36.69 -52.18 24.90
C SER A 116 -36.22 -50.76 25.18
N PRO A 117 -36.58 -50.15 26.32
CA PRO A 117 -36.12 -48.77 26.65
C PRO A 117 -34.58 -48.62 26.62
N ILE A 118 -33.85 -49.69 26.86
CA ILE A 118 -32.37 -49.75 26.82
C ILE A 118 -31.87 -49.65 25.39
N ILE A 119 -32.52 -50.31 24.43
CA ILE A 119 -32.12 -50.28 23.02
C ILE A 119 -32.41 -48.90 22.41
N SER A 120 -33.55 -48.28 22.71
CA SER A 120 -33.85 -46.93 22.25
C SER A 120 -32.94 -45.88 22.88
N PHE A 121 -32.57 -46.01 24.15
CA PHE A 121 -31.56 -45.16 24.78
C PHE A 121 -30.18 -45.28 24.13
N LEU A 122 -29.72 -46.51 23.87
CA LEU A 122 -28.42 -46.78 23.21
C LEU A 122 -28.40 -46.20 21.79
N LEU A 123 -29.44 -46.37 21.00
CA LEU A 123 -29.52 -45.88 19.61
C LEU A 123 -29.68 -44.35 19.55
N THR A 124 -30.40 -43.76 20.47
CA THR A 124 -30.71 -42.30 20.42
C THR A 124 -29.57 -41.47 21.03
N TRP A 125 -28.88 -42.00 22.05
CA TRP A 125 -27.90 -41.22 22.82
C TRP A 125 -26.46 -41.68 22.66
N ILE A 126 -26.22 -42.98 22.62
CA ILE A 126 -24.84 -43.51 22.62
C ILE A 126 -24.27 -43.63 21.20
N LEU A 127 -25.05 -44.07 20.24
CA LEU A 127 -24.61 -44.29 18.87
C LEU A 127 -24.16 -42.99 18.16
N PRO A 128 -24.92 -41.87 18.23
CA PRO A 128 -24.45 -40.59 17.66
C PRO A 128 -23.16 -40.08 18.31
N PHE A 129 -23.03 -40.28 19.64
CA PHE A 129 -21.80 -39.87 20.34
C PHE A 129 -20.57 -40.67 19.90
N LEU A 130 -20.72 -41.97 19.74
CA LEU A 130 -19.63 -42.83 19.24
C LEU A 130 -19.25 -42.51 17.79
N LEU A 131 -20.24 -42.19 16.96
CA LEU A 131 -20.00 -41.76 15.57
C LEU A 131 -19.25 -40.43 15.51
N ILE A 132 -19.68 -39.45 16.29
CA ILE A 132 -19.00 -38.10 16.32
C ILE A 132 -17.60 -38.24 16.91
N PHE A 133 -17.43 -39.05 17.95
CA PHE A 133 -16.10 -39.30 18.54
C PHE A 133 -15.17 -40.05 17.58
N GLY A 134 -15.71 -41.07 16.88
CA GLY A 134 -14.94 -41.81 15.85
C GLY A 134 -14.55 -40.95 14.66
N ILE A 135 -15.48 -40.14 14.15
CA ILE A 135 -15.20 -39.17 13.06
C ILE A 135 -14.23 -38.09 13.55
N GLY A 136 -14.38 -37.58 14.77
CA GLY A 136 -13.49 -36.62 15.39
C GLY A 136 -12.05 -37.13 15.53
N GLN A 137 -11.89 -38.40 15.96
CA GLN A 137 -10.59 -39.07 16.02
C GLN A 137 -9.98 -39.28 14.63
N LEU A 138 -10.75 -39.73 13.67
CA LEU A 138 -10.30 -39.95 12.29
C LEU A 138 -9.94 -38.59 11.57
N MET A 139 -10.75 -37.55 11.78
CA MET A 139 -10.45 -36.21 11.30
C MET A 139 -9.28 -35.58 12.06
N GLY A 140 -9.21 -35.74 13.37
CA GLY A 140 -8.09 -35.27 14.20
C GLY A 140 -6.76 -35.85 13.74
N ASN A 141 -6.70 -37.16 13.49
CA ASN A 141 -5.51 -37.83 12.98
C ASN A 141 -5.15 -37.44 11.54
N ARG A 142 -6.13 -37.11 10.71
CA ARG A 142 -5.90 -36.59 9.35
C ARG A 142 -5.53 -35.10 9.35
N LEU A 143 -6.11 -34.28 10.23
CA LEU A 143 -5.73 -32.90 10.45
C LEU A 143 -4.33 -32.80 11.07
N GLN A 144 -4.02 -33.62 12.07
CA GLN A 144 -2.70 -33.64 12.69
C GLN A 144 -1.59 -34.04 11.70
N LYS A 145 -1.86 -34.98 10.78
CA LYS A 145 -0.93 -35.29 9.67
C LYS A 145 -0.82 -34.18 8.60
N LYS A 146 -1.89 -33.42 8.34
CA LYS A 146 -1.85 -32.27 7.42
C LYS A 146 -1.39 -30.96 8.09
N MET A 147 -1.73 -30.73 9.36
CA MET A 147 -1.32 -29.54 10.12
C MET A 147 0.05 -29.69 10.78
N GLY A 148 0.47 -30.89 11.14
CA GLY A 148 1.79 -31.13 11.72
C GLY A 148 2.96 -30.82 10.76
N GLY A 149 2.73 -30.86 9.44
CA GLY A 149 3.70 -30.43 8.43
C GLY A 149 3.73 -28.91 8.22
N ASN A 150 2.60 -28.22 8.36
CA ASN A 150 2.51 -26.80 8.11
C ASN A 150 2.72 -25.92 9.36
N ALA A 151 2.41 -26.42 10.56
CA ALA A 151 2.64 -25.65 11.79
C ALA A 151 4.13 -25.41 12.09
N MET A 152 5.04 -26.25 11.58
CA MET A 152 6.49 -26.00 11.65
C MET A 152 7.00 -25.04 10.55
N THR A 153 6.17 -24.70 9.55
CA THR A 153 6.56 -23.77 8.47
C THR A 153 6.14 -22.33 8.75
N PHE A 154 5.23 -22.07 9.67
CA PHE A 154 4.71 -20.74 9.98
C PHE A 154 5.72 -19.77 10.62
N GLY A 155 6.90 -20.18 10.97
CA GLY A 155 7.95 -19.31 11.51
C GLY A 155 9.20 -19.24 10.64
N LYS A 156 9.18 -19.84 9.44
CA LYS A 156 10.34 -19.79 8.55
C LYS A 156 10.38 -18.46 7.79
N SER A 157 11.55 -17.88 7.74
CA SER A 157 11.81 -16.70 6.93
C SER A 157 11.63 -17.04 5.44
N ASN A 158 10.87 -16.20 4.72
CA ASN A 158 10.77 -16.24 3.26
C ASN A 158 11.91 -15.46 2.59
N ALA A 159 12.98 -15.15 3.31
CA ALA A 159 14.11 -14.44 2.76
C ALA A 159 14.62 -15.14 1.50
N LYS A 160 14.70 -14.39 0.41
CA LYS A 160 15.27 -14.88 -0.84
C LYS A 160 16.79 -14.92 -0.69
N ILE A 161 17.35 -16.11 -0.86
CA ILE A 161 18.80 -16.31 -0.85
C ILE A 161 19.28 -16.22 -2.29
N TYR A 162 20.09 -15.22 -2.57
CA TYR A 162 20.76 -15.06 -3.84
C TYR A 162 22.25 -15.39 -3.66
N VAL A 163 22.75 -16.36 -4.41
CA VAL A 163 24.20 -16.58 -4.54
C VAL A 163 24.75 -15.69 -5.65
N GLU A 164 26.07 -15.52 -5.71
CA GLU A 164 26.78 -14.65 -6.69
C GLU A 164 26.25 -14.77 -8.12
N ALA A 165 25.98 -15.99 -8.58
CA ALA A 165 25.45 -16.27 -9.91
C ALA A 165 24.02 -15.73 -10.17
N GLU A 166 23.24 -15.47 -9.10
CA GLU A 166 21.87 -14.98 -9.18
C GLU A 166 21.75 -13.46 -9.03
N THR A 167 22.67 -12.81 -8.29
CA THR A 167 22.64 -11.34 -8.17
C THR A 167 23.10 -10.67 -9.45
N GLY A 168 24.13 -11.17 -10.10
CA GLY A 168 24.67 -10.66 -11.37
C GLY A 168 24.99 -9.15 -11.40
N LYS A 169 24.83 -8.46 -10.27
CA LYS A 169 24.99 -7.02 -10.12
C LYS A 169 26.24 -6.68 -9.33
N THR A 170 27.00 -5.73 -9.82
CA THR A 170 28.24 -5.22 -9.22
C THR A 170 28.20 -3.69 -9.13
N PHE A 171 29.21 -3.05 -8.56
CA PHE A 171 29.29 -1.59 -8.54
C PHE A 171 29.35 -0.95 -9.92
N LYS A 172 29.64 -1.71 -10.99
CA LYS A 172 29.60 -1.23 -12.38
C LYS A 172 28.17 -0.97 -12.86
N ASP A 173 27.19 -1.67 -12.28
CA ASP A 173 25.77 -1.50 -12.58
C ASP A 173 25.14 -0.34 -11.81
N VAL A 174 25.88 0.28 -10.90
CA VAL A 174 25.43 1.41 -10.07
C VAL A 174 26.18 2.67 -10.51
N ALA A 175 25.47 3.68 -10.92
CA ALA A 175 26.02 4.98 -11.30
C ALA A 175 25.52 6.09 -10.35
N GLY A 176 26.30 7.16 -10.22
CA GLY A 176 25.90 8.38 -9.52
C GLY A 176 25.70 8.25 -8.01
N GLN A 177 26.44 7.36 -7.35
CA GLN A 177 26.40 7.13 -5.91
C GLN A 177 27.82 6.84 -5.40
N ASP A 178 28.78 7.72 -5.75
CA ASP A 178 30.19 7.41 -5.57
C ASP A 178 30.60 7.39 -4.09
N GLU A 179 30.08 8.30 -3.26
CA GLU A 179 30.31 8.34 -1.82
C GLU A 179 29.71 7.11 -1.12
N ALA A 180 28.52 6.71 -1.53
CA ALA A 180 27.88 5.50 -0.99
C ALA A 180 28.66 4.24 -1.39
N LYS A 181 29.15 4.18 -2.64
CA LYS A 181 30.01 3.06 -3.11
C LYS A 181 31.33 3.00 -2.36
N GLU A 182 31.99 4.14 -2.11
CA GLU A 182 33.22 4.21 -1.33
C GLU A 182 33.02 3.66 0.08
N ALA A 183 31.98 4.14 0.78
CA ALA A 183 31.64 3.66 2.11
C ALA A 183 31.30 2.16 2.15
N LEU A 184 30.67 1.63 1.11
CA LEU A 184 30.32 0.22 0.98
C LEU A 184 31.50 -0.66 0.53
N THR A 185 32.50 -0.10 -0.18
CA THR A 185 33.72 -0.80 -0.58
C THR A 185 34.53 -1.23 0.65
N GLU A 186 34.51 -0.45 1.73
CA GLU A 186 35.14 -0.88 3.00
C GLU A 186 34.49 -2.14 3.56
N ILE A 187 33.18 -2.29 3.42
CA ILE A 187 32.46 -3.50 3.84
C ILE A 187 32.85 -4.70 2.98
N VAL A 188 33.01 -4.48 1.66
CA VAL A 188 33.48 -5.52 0.73
C VAL A 188 34.91 -5.95 1.07
N ASP A 189 35.85 -5.00 1.30
CA ASP A 189 37.24 -5.31 1.68
C ASP A 189 37.29 -6.09 3.00
N PHE A 190 36.45 -5.73 3.96
CA PHE A 190 36.37 -6.48 5.21
C PHE A 190 35.90 -7.94 5.03
N LEU A 191 34.86 -8.15 4.22
CA LEU A 191 34.36 -9.50 3.96
C LEU A 191 35.43 -10.39 3.31
N HIS A 192 36.33 -9.79 2.50
CA HIS A 192 37.45 -10.48 1.88
C HIS A 192 38.65 -10.63 2.82
N ASN A 193 38.97 -9.61 3.61
CA ASN A 193 40.21 -9.50 4.37
C ASN A 193 39.98 -9.18 5.86
N PRO A 194 39.20 -9.95 6.61
CA PRO A 194 38.83 -9.63 7.99
C PRO A 194 40.03 -9.54 8.94
N LYS A 195 41.11 -10.26 8.67
CA LYS A 195 42.32 -10.24 9.47
C LYS A 195 43.03 -8.89 9.46
N LYS A 196 43.07 -8.21 8.30
CA LYS A 196 43.71 -6.89 8.13
C LYS A 196 43.12 -5.85 9.11
N TYR A 197 41.82 -5.93 9.36
CA TYR A 197 41.14 -5.02 10.29
C TYR A 197 41.34 -5.44 11.75
N ALA A 198 41.33 -6.75 12.03
CA ALA A 198 41.58 -7.28 13.36
C ALA A 198 42.98 -6.97 13.87
N ASP A 199 44.02 -7.02 13.00
CA ASP A 199 45.39 -6.78 13.34
C ASP A 199 45.68 -5.34 13.78
N ILE A 200 44.91 -4.38 13.29
CA ILE A 200 44.97 -2.96 13.67
C ILE A 200 44.08 -2.67 14.88
N GLY A 201 43.19 -3.62 15.27
CA GLY A 201 42.23 -3.43 16.34
C GLY A 201 40.96 -2.66 15.91
N ALA A 202 40.69 -2.55 14.60
CA ALA A 202 39.48 -1.93 14.09
C ALA A 202 38.29 -2.85 14.28
N ASN A 203 37.24 -2.31 14.91
CA ASN A 203 35.95 -2.97 14.99
C ASN A 203 35.08 -2.48 13.82
N LEU A 204 34.67 -3.40 12.96
CA LEU A 204 33.73 -3.05 11.90
C LEU A 204 32.32 -2.87 12.41
N PRO A 205 31.56 -2.00 11.74
CA PRO A 205 30.13 -1.88 12.01
C PRO A 205 29.44 -3.21 11.75
N LYS A 206 28.66 -3.69 12.71
CA LYS A 206 27.83 -4.90 12.52
C LYS A 206 26.74 -4.68 11.49
N GLY A 207 26.32 -3.43 11.31
CA GLY A 207 25.27 -3.06 10.37
C GLY A 207 25.45 -1.66 9.80
N ALA A 208 25.03 -1.50 8.54
CA ALA A 208 24.94 -0.21 7.89
C ALA A 208 23.51 0.07 7.43
N LEU A 209 23.08 1.32 7.59
CA LEU A 209 21.76 1.81 7.21
C LEU A 209 21.87 2.71 5.97
N LEU A 210 21.30 2.27 4.86
CA LEU A 210 21.14 3.05 3.65
C LEU A 210 19.94 3.99 3.80
N VAL A 211 20.18 5.29 3.70
CA VAL A 211 19.17 6.32 3.97
C VAL A 211 19.05 7.24 2.78
N GLY A 212 17.83 7.52 2.33
CA GLY A 212 17.63 8.46 1.21
C GLY A 212 16.24 8.37 0.61
N PRO A 213 15.94 9.23 -0.38
CA PRO A 213 14.66 9.26 -1.08
C PRO A 213 14.32 7.93 -1.75
N PRO A 214 13.04 7.65 -2.02
CA PRO A 214 12.65 6.48 -2.83
C PRO A 214 13.25 6.57 -4.24
N GLY A 215 13.51 5.41 -4.85
CA GLY A 215 14.03 5.36 -6.23
C GLY A 215 15.52 5.65 -6.39
N THR A 216 16.28 5.96 -5.33
CA THR A 216 17.71 6.26 -5.40
C THR A 216 18.64 5.05 -5.55
N GLY A 217 18.08 3.82 -5.55
CA GLY A 217 18.85 2.61 -5.80
C GLY A 217 19.40 1.90 -4.56
N LYS A 218 18.88 2.16 -3.35
CA LYS A 218 19.33 1.53 -2.09
C LYS A 218 19.36 -0.01 -2.17
N THR A 219 18.30 -0.61 -2.66
CA THR A 219 18.21 -2.07 -2.86
C THR A 219 19.19 -2.58 -3.92
N LEU A 220 19.42 -1.80 -4.99
CA LEU A 220 20.40 -2.11 -6.02
C LEU A 220 21.83 -2.07 -5.46
N LEU A 221 22.15 -1.04 -4.67
CA LEU A 221 23.43 -0.91 -3.97
C LEU A 221 23.70 -2.11 -3.06
N ALA A 222 22.72 -2.52 -2.25
CA ALA A 222 22.88 -3.68 -1.37
C ALA A 222 23.18 -4.97 -2.14
N ARG A 223 22.52 -5.16 -3.30
CA ARG A 223 22.79 -6.30 -4.19
C ARG A 223 24.19 -6.20 -4.84
N ALA A 224 24.58 -4.99 -5.24
CA ALA A 224 25.89 -4.75 -5.83
C ALA A 224 27.04 -5.05 -4.84
N VAL A 225 26.87 -4.69 -3.55
CA VAL A 225 27.83 -5.04 -2.48
C VAL A 225 28.01 -6.55 -2.37
N ALA A 226 26.91 -7.30 -2.40
CA ALA A 226 26.99 -8.75 -2.28
C ALA A 226 27.65 -9.40 -3.52
N GLY A 227 27.34 -8.91 -4.71
CA GLY A 227 27.97 -9.37 -5.94
C GLY A 227 29.46 -9.03 -6.02
N GLU A 228 29.85 -7.83 -5.54
CA GLU A 228 31.26 -7.41 -5.47
C GLU A 228 32.03 -8.23 -4.42
N ALA A 229 31.39 -8.47 -3.26
CA ALA A 229 31.99 -9.29 -2.20
C ALA A 229 31.96 -10.81 -2.48
N LYS A 230 31.20 -11.25 -3.47
CA LYS A 230 31.00 -12.67 -3.85
C LYS A 230 30.55 -13.54 -2.69
N VAL A 231 29.61 -13.03 -1.91
CA VAL A 231 29.01 -13.70 -0.76
C VAL A 231 27.52 -13.91 -0.92
N PRO A 232 26.91 -14.89 -0.23
CA PRO A 232 25.48 -15.07 -0.21
C PRO A 232 24.74 -13.82 0.25
N PHE A 233 23.61 -13.53 -0.39
CA PHE A 233 22.77 -12.37 -0.12
C PHE A 233 21.38 -12.82 0.31
N PHE A 234 21.00 -12.45 1.54
CA PHE A 234 19.67 -12.68 2.09
C PHE A 234 18.88 -11.38 1.99
N SER A 235 17.81 -11.34 1.22
CA SER A 235 16.97 -10.16 1.08
C SER A 235 15.58 -10.40 1.61
N ILE A 236 15.13 -9.51 2.49
CA ILE A 236 13.79 -9.53 3.07
C ILE A 236 13.26 -8.10 3.20
N SER A 237 11.94 -7.91 3.03
CA SER A 237 11.30 -6.64 3.36
C SER A 237 10.89 -6.61 4.83
N GLY A 238 11.01 -5.44 5.47
CA GLY A 238 10.51 -5.21 6.83
C GLY A 238 9.03 -5.56 6.98
N SER A 239 8.25 -5.37 5.92
CA SER A 239 6.82 -5.75 5.89
C SER A 239 6.58 -7.26 6.02
N GLU A 240 7.53 -8.11 5.60
CA GLU A 240 7.41 -9.57 5.71
C GLU A 240 7.54 -10.08 7.16
N PHE A 241 8.03 -9.26 8.07
CA PHE A 241 8.07 -9.57 9.49
C PHE A 241 6.77 -9.19 10.23
N VAL A 242 5.92 -8.35 9.63
CA VAL A 242 4.66 -7.95 10.24
C VAL A 242 3.61 -9.04 9.98
N GLU A 243 3.18 -9.69 11.05
CA GLU A 243 2.25 -10.82 10.99
C GLU A 243 1.02 -10.57 11.88
N MET A 244 -0.08 -11.25 11.58
CA MET A 244 -1.31 -11.14 12.38
C MET A 244 -1.22 -11.86 13.74
N PHE A 245 -0.28 -12.81 13.89
CA PHE A 245 -0.12 -13.59 15.10
C PHE A 245 1.12 -13.17 15.87
N VAL A 246 0.92 -12.80 17.12
CA VAL A 246 1.99 -12.35 18.03
C VAL A 246 3.10 -13.43 18.15
N GLY A 247 4.34 -13.01 17.94
CA GLY A 247 5.54 -13.84 18.03
C GLY A 247 5.99 -14.51 16.73
N MET A 248 5.22 -14.42 15.64
CA MET A 248 5.63 -14.99 14.36
C MET A 248 6.72 -14.16 13.68
N GLY A 249 6.64 -12.85 13.72
CA GLY A 249 7.69 -11.96 13.23
C GLY A 249 9.02 -12.21 13.94
N ALA A 250 8.99 -12.30 15.26
CA ALA A 250 10.17 -12.66 16.05
C ALA A 250 10.75 -14.04 15.70
N ALA A 251 9.91 -15.01 15.37
CA ALA A 251 10.37 -16.32 14.92
C ALA A 251 11.05 -16.26 13.54
N LYS A 252 10.54 -15.45 12.62
CA LYS A 252 11.15 -15.21 11.30
C LYS A 252 12.52 -14.52 11.43
N VAL A 253 12.64 -13.56 12.34
CA VAL A 253 13.92 -12.90 12.61
C VAL A 253 14.96 -13.95 13.09
N ARG A 254 14.61 -14.77 14.07
CA ARG A 254 15.52 -15.83 14.55
C ARG A 254 15.94 -16.81 13.44
N ASP A 255 14.99 -17.22 12.60
CA ASP A 255 15.25 -18.15 11.51
C ASP A 255 16.19 -17.52 10.46
N LEU A 256 15.96 -16.24 10.09
CA LEU A 256 16.83 -15.49 9.18
C LEU A 256 18.27 -15.42 9.69
N PHE A 257 18.47 -15.01 10.96
CA PHE A 257 19.80 -14.87 11.54
C PHE A 257 20.50 -16.22 11.70
N LYS A 258 19.75 -17.28 12.01
CA LYS A 258 20.28 -18.65 12.02
C LYS A 258 20.77 -19.07 10.64
N GLN A 259 19.95 -18.88 9.59
CA GLN A 259 20.34 -19.19 8.20
C GLN A 259 21.56 -18.38 7.76
N ALA A 260 21.63 -17.08 8.11
CA ALA A 260 22.77 -16.23 7.81
C ALA A 260 24.04 -16.70 8.50
N THR A 261 23.94 -17.09 9.78
CA THR A 261 25.08 -17.63 10.54
C THR A 261 25.59 -18.95 9.95
N ASP A 262 24.69 -19.82 9.51
CA ASP A 262 25.04 -21.12 8.91
C ASP A 262 25.73 -20.95 7.53
N LYS A 263 25.52 -19.81 6.86
CA LYS A 263 26.08 -19.50 5.54
C LYS A 263 27.10 -18.34 5.54
N ALA A 264 27.65 -18.02 6.70
CA ALA A 264 28.67 -16.97 6.79
C ALA A 264 29.98 -17.37 6.04
N PRO A 265 30.68 -16.40 5.37
CA PRO A 265 30.36 -14.98 5.30
C PRO A 265 29.18 -14.67 4.37
N CYS A 266 28.31 -13.73 4.77
CA CYS A 266 27.13 -13.35 3.98
C CYS A 266 26.65 -11.93 4.31
N ILE A 267 25.75 -11.42 3.49
CA ILE A 267 25.06 -10.14 3.72
C ILE A 267 23.57 -10.40 3.95
N VAL A 268 23.02 -9.82 5.01
CA VAL A 268 21.59 -9.78 5.29
C VAL A 268 21.09 -8.38 4.97
N PHE A 269 20.15 -8.26 4.06
CA PHE A 269 19.54 -6.99 3.68
C PHE A 269 18.08 -6.94 4.11
N ILE A 270 17.73 -5.90 4.87
CA ILE A 270 16.36 -5.63 5.32
C ILE A 270 15.89 -4.33 4.67
N ASP A 271 15.02 -4.45 3.68
CA ASP A 271 14.42 -3.28 3.05
C ASP A 271 13.26 -2.73 3.89
N GLU A 272 12.99 -1.43 3.80
CA GLU A 272 11.91 -0.77 4.53
C GLU A 272 11.92 -1.09 6.04
N ILE A 273 13.08 -0.97 6.67
CA ILE A 273 13.25 -1.30 8.10
C ILE A 273 12.33 -0.47 9.01
N ASP A 274 11.89 0.69 8.59
CA ASP A 274 10.96 1.56 9.29
C ASP A 274 9.58 0.91 9.51
N THR A 275 9.22 -0.12 8.75
CA THR A 275 7.99 -0.91 8.97
C THR A 275 7.96 -1.58 10.34
N ILE A 276 9.10 -2.07 10.82
CA ILE A 276 9.24 -2.72 12.13
C ILE A 276 9.97 -1.86 13.16
N GLY A 277 10.80 -0.94 12.69
CA GLY A 277 11.70 -0.13 13.50
C GLY A 277 11.16 1.22 13.97
N LYS A 278 9.87 1.51 13.81
CA LYS A 278 9.28 2.80 14.16
C LYS A 278 9.29 3.08 15.66
N LYS A 279 9.56 4.35 16.03
CA LYS A 279 9.47 4.85 17.42
C LYS A 279 8.12 4.53 18.05
N ARG A 280 8.11 4.37 19.36
CA ARG A 280 6.90 4.15 20.16
C ARG A 280 6.05 5.42 20.17
N ASP A 281 4.85 5.34 19.60
CA ASP A 281 3.84 6.38 19.76
C ASP A 281 3.07 6.12 21.05
N SER A 282 3.22 7.02 22.02
CA SER A 282 2.55 6.96 23.32
C SER A 282 1.01 7.06 23.26
N LYS A 283 0.44 7.31 22.08
CA LYS A 283 -1.01 7.52 21.88
C LYS A 283 -1.75 6.35 21.24
N SER A 284 -1.07 5.28 20.79
CA SER A 284 -1.73 4.15 20.12
C SER A 284 -1.81 2.94 21.03
N PHE A 285 -2.98 2.67 21.58
CA PHE A 285 -3.26 1.61 22.56
C PHE A 285 -3.53 0.23 21.97
N THR A 286 -3.56 0.04 20.65
CA THR A 286 -3.96 -1.24 20.04
C THR A 286 -3.11 -1.54 18.79
N GLY A 287 -2.40 -2.66 18.81
CA GLY A 287 -1.77 -3.26 17.62
C GLY A 287 -0.25 -3.20 17.52
N ASN A 288 0.47 -2.65 18.51
CA ASN A 288 1.93 -2.50 18.46
C ASN A 288 2.73 -3.66 19.07
N ASP A 289 2.09 -4.57 19.82
CA ASP A 289 2.80 -5.63 20.58
C ASP A 289 3.63 -6.55 19.68
N GLU A 290 3.14 -6.90 18.51
CA GLU A 290 3.81 -7.79 17.58
C GLU A 290 5.03 -7.14 16.92
N ARG A 291 4.88 -5.89 16.47
CA ARG A 291 6.01 -5.11 15.91
C ARG A 291 7.09 -4.86 16.95
N GLU A 292 6.70 -4.51 18.18
CA GLU A 292 7.64 -4.28 19.28
C GLU A 292 8.38 -5.57 19.64
N GLN A 293 7.68 -6.70 19.69
CA GLN A 293 8.31 -8.00 19.94
C GLN A 293 9.28 -8.37 18.82
N THR A 294 8.93 -8.10 17.56
CA THR A 294 9.79 -8.35 16.41
C THR A 294 11.02 -7.44 16.43
N LEU A 295 10.84 -6.14 16.71
CA LEU A 295 11.94 -5.20 16.89
C LEU A 295 12.89 -5.63 18.01
N ASN A 296 12.35 -5.97 19.19
CA ASN A 296 13.17 -6.41 20.31
C ASN A 296 13.94 -7.69 19.99
N GLN A 297 13.35 -8.61 19.21
CA GLN A 297 14.05 -9.79 18.74
C GLN A 297 15.17 -9.43 17.76
N LEU A 298 14.92 -8.53 16.81
CA LEU A 298 15.96 -8.03 15.88
C LEU A 298 17.14 -7.42 16.65
N LEU A 299 16.84 -6.56 17.61
CA LEU A 299 17.88 -5.94 18.46
C LEU A 299 18.68 -6.99 19.23
N SER A 300 18.00 -8.00 19.77
CA SER A 300 18.64 -9.10 20.51
C SER A 300 19.55 -9.96 19.61
N GLU A 301 19.11 -10.26 18.38
CA GLU A 301 19.93 -10.99 17.41
C GLU A 301 21.16 -10.19 16.98
N MET A 302 21.00 -8.87 16.73
CA MET A 302 22.13 -7.99 16.40
C MET A 302 23.15 -7.86 17.53
N ASP A 303 22.70 -7.77 18.77
CA ASP A 303 23.58 -7.68 19.95
C ASP A 303 24.30 -9.00 20.20
N GLY A 304 23.61 -10.13 20.06
CA GLY A 304 24.15 -11.50 20.26
C GLY A 304 25.06 -11.97 19.11
N PHE A 305 25.15 -11.19 18.05
CA PHE A 305 25.85 -11.58 16.85
C PHE A 305 27.36 -11.32 16.96
N ASP A 306 28.15 -12.34 16.66
CA ASP A 306 29.63 -12.21 16.60
C ASP A 306 30.05 -11.70 15.23
N GLY A 307 30.39 -10.40 15.14
CA GLY A 307 30.88 -9.75 13.91
C GLY A 307 32.13 -10.42 13.28
N LYS A 308 32.85 -11.24 14.06
CA LYS A 308 34.01 -12.00 13.55
C LYS A 308 33.63 -13.12 12.59
N LYS A 309 32.35 -13.54 12.56
CA LYS A 309 31.87 -14.59 11.66
C LYS A 309 31.63 -14.11 10.21
N GLY A 310 31.81 -12.82 9.91
CA GLY A 310 31.70 -12.29 8.56
C GLY A 310 30.26 -12.12 8.06
N VAL A 311 29.27 -11.97 8.95
CA VAL A 311 27.92 -11.57 8.54
C VAL A 311 27.77 -10.05 8.70
N VAL A 312 27.32 -9.39 7.68
CA VAL A 312 27.05 -7.95 7.66
C VAL A 312 25.56 -7.72 7.44
N ILE A 313 24.97 -6.83 8.24
CA ILE A 313 23.57 -6.47 8.11
C ILE A 313 23.47 -5.13 7.40
N LEU A 314 22.80 -5.10 6.26
CA LEU A 314 22.45 -3.85 5.58
C LEU A 314 20.94 -3.63 5.77
N ALA A 315 20.53 -2.40 6.04
CA ALA A 315 19.12 -2.05 6.03
C ALA A 315 18.89 -0.80 5.18
N ALA A 316 17.67 -0.63 4.67
CA ALA A 316 17.30 0.55 3.92
C ALA A 316 16.03 1.18 4.48
N THR A 317 15.99 2.51 4.47
CA THR A 317 14.79 3.29 4.83
C THR A 317 14.73 4.60 4.05
N ASN A 318 13.50 5.04 3.80
CA ASN A 318 13.21 6.39 3.29
C ASN A 318 12.88 7.35 4.44
N ARG A 319 12.73 6.86 5.69
CA ARG A 319 12.25 7.61 6.86
C ARG A 319 13.14 7.39 8.08
N PRO A 320 14.40 7.82 8.05
CA PRO A 320 15.33 7.58 9.16
C PRO A 320 14.88 8.23 10.48
N GLU A 321 14.14 9.33 10.40
CA GLU A 321 13.61 10.07 11.57
C GLU A 321 12.54 9.30 12.35
N THR A 322 11.86 8.35 11.69
CA THR A 322 10.85 7.51 12.33
C THR A 322 11.44 6.34 13.10
N LEU A 323 12.71 6.00 12.87
CA LEU A 323 13.35 4.84 13.48
C LEU A 323 13.56 5.01 14.98
N ASP A 324 13.39 3.91 15.70
CA ASP A 324 13.75 3.83 17.12
C ASP A 324 15.26 4.04 17.29
N GLN A 325 15.63 4.91 18.23
CA GLN A 325 17.03 5.23 18.52
C GLN A 325 17.85 3.98 18.94
N ALA A 326 17.19 2.96 19.47
CA ALA A 326 17.84 1.71 19.83
C ALA A 326 18.48 1.02 18.63
N LEU A 327 17.88 1.10 17.43
CA LEU A 327 18.46 0.57 16.20
C LEU A 327 19.76 1.28 15.78
N LEU A 328 19.90 2.54 16.16
CA LEU A 328 20.99 3.44 15.73
C LEU A 328 22.15 3.51 16.73
N ARG A 329 22.10 2.68 17.79
CA ARG A 329 23.19 2.61 18.79
C ARG A 329 24.39 1.86 18.25
N PRO A 330 25.62 2.21 18.73
CA PRO A 330 26.84 1.46 18.40
C PRO A 330 26.67 -0.06 18.62
N GLY A 331 27.17 -0.84 17.66
CA GLY A 331 27.03 -2.29 17.65
C GLY A 331 25.76 -2.80 16.95
N ARG A 332 24.95 -1.90 16.34
CA ARG A 332 23.76 -2.21 15.53
C ARG A 332 23.89 -1.53 14.16
N PHE A 333 22.99 -0.60 13.80
CA PHE A 333 23.15 0.25 12.61
C PHE A 333 23.93 1.52 12.97
N ASP A 334 25.17 1.35 13.26
CA ASP A 334 26.06 2.44 13.70
C ASP A 334 26.65 3.25 12.53
N ARG A 335 26.63 2.70 11.31
CA ARG A 335 27.02 3.41 10.10
C ARG A 335 25.78 3.81 9.28
N ARG A 336 25.61 5.11 9.07
CA ARG A 336 24.58 5.63 8.16
C ARG A 336 25.24 6.03 6.85
N ILE A 337 24.71 5.51 5.75
CA ILE A 337 25.20 5.76 4.40
C ILE A 337 24.09 6.49 3.65
N PRO A 338 24.25 7.81 3.38
CA PRO A 338 23.29 8.55 2.58
C PRO A 338 23.33 8.06 1.13
N VAL A 339 22.17 7.87 0.53
CA VAL A 339 21.95 7.52 -0.87
C VAL A 339 21.01 8.58 -1.43
N GLU A 340 21.60 9.69 -1.83
CA GLU A 340 20.87 10.91 -2.20
C GLU A 340 20.40 10.86 -3.65
N LEU A 341 19.63 11.87 -4.06
CA LEU A 341 19.31 12.05 -5.48
C LEU A 341 20.58 12.32 -6.26
N PRO A 342 20.71 11.78 -7.48
CA PRO A 342 21.94 11.95 -8.26
C PRO A 342 22.11 13.40 -8.72
N ASP A 343 23.37 13.87 -8.68
CA ASP A 343 23.80 15.11 -9.29
C ASP A 343 23.76 15.04 -10.83
N LEU A 344 24.10 16.11 -11.53
CA LEU A 344 24.06 16.17 -12.99
C LEU A 344 24.89 15.04 -13.63
N ASN A 345 26.11 14.84 -13.15
CA ASN A 345 26.99 13.79 -13.67
C ASN A 345 26.47 12.40 -13.37
N GLY A 346 25.92 12.21 -12.18
CA GLY A 346 25.26 10.98 -11.76
C GLY A 346 24.04 10.67 -12.61
N ARG A 347 23.20 11.66 -12.91
CA ARG A 347 22.03 11.47 -13.79
C ARG A 347 22.48 11.06 -15.20
N GLU A 348 23.48 11.73 -15.76
CA GLU A 348 24.04 11.37 -17.06
C GLU A 348 24.61 9.94 -17.05
N ALA A 349 25.35 9.57 -16.02
CA ALA A 349 25.90 8.22 -15.87
C ALA A 349 24.79 7.15 -15.72
N ILE A 350 23.74 7.43 -14.95
CA ILE A 350 22.58 6.53 -14.79
C ILE A 350 21.86 6.34 -16.12
N LEU A 351 21.60 7.42 -16.87
CA LEU A 351 20.98 7.34 -18.21
C LEU A 351 21.81 6.46 -19.14
N LYS A 352 23.13 6.61 -19.15
CA LYS A 352 24.06 5.78 -19.94
C LYS A 352 24.01 4.31 -19.54
N VAL A 353 23.97 4.01 -18.25
CA VAL A 353 23.87 2.62 -17.75
C VAL A 353 22.56 1.97 -18.22
N HIS A 354 21.42 2.65 -18.04
CA HIS A 354 20.12 2.10 -18.46
C HIS A 354 19.93 2.04 -19.98
N SER A 355 20.71 2.81 -20.75
CA SER A 355 20.65 2.76 -22.21
C SER A 355 21.49 1.63 -22.84
N GLN A 356 22.34 0.92 -22.08
CA GLN A 356 23.20 -0.15 -22.62
C GLN A 356 22.40 -1.29 -23.25
N ASP A 357 21.26 -1.63 -22.67
CA ASP A 357 20.39 -2.70 -23.16
C ASP A 357 19.36 -2.22 -24.19
N VAL A 358 19.35 -0.93 -24.55
CA VAL A 358 18.39 -0.31 -25.47
C VAL A 358 19.10 0.11 -26.75
N LYS A 359 18.47 -0.15 -27.91
CA LYS A 359 19.03 0.29 -29.19
C LYS A 359 18.89 1.79 -29.37
N MET A 360 19.94 2.52 -29.06
CA MET A 360 20.01 3.98 -29.19
C MET A 360 20.48 4.39 -30.59
N ASP A 361 20.11 5.59 -31.02
CA ASP A 361 20.72 6.25 -32.19
C ASP A 361 22.11 6.81 -31.82
N GLY A 362 22.95 7.05 -32.82
CA GLY A 362 24.35 7.46 -32.58
C GLY A 362 24.55 8.86 -31.99
N ASN A 363 23.53 9.72 -32.05
CA ASN A 363 23.61 11.13 -31.66
C ASN A 363 22.65 11.43 -30.49
N ILE A 364 22.88 10.82 -29.34
CA ILE A 364 22.11 11.11 -28.12
C ILE A 364 22.93 12.04 -27.21
N ASP A 365 22.37 13.18 -26.86
CA ASP A 365 22.88 14.09 -25.84
C ASP A 365 22.30 13.74 -24.47
N TYR A 366 22.98 12.87 -23.74
CA TYR A 366 22.59 12.49 -22.38
C TYR A 366 22.71 13.65 -21.39
N ASN A 367 23.62 14.59 -21.63
CA ASN A 367 23.79 15.74 -20.76
C ASN A 367 22.60 16.69 -20.83
N ALA A 368 22.04 16.93 -22.03
CA ALA A 368 20.81 17.71 -22.18
C ALA A 368 19.65 17.05 -21.42
N ILE A 369 19.49 15.73 -21.52
CA ILE A 369 18.46 14.99 -20.77
C ILE A 369 18.70 15.05 -19.27
N ALA A 370 19.95 14.90 -18.81
CA ALA A 370 20.30 14.98 -17.40
C ALA A 370 20.03 16.38 -16.82
N ARG A 371 20.25 17.46 -17.58
CA ARG A 371 19.87 18.83 -17.17
C ARG A 371 18.34 18.98 -17.06
N ALA A 372 17.61 18.46 -18.03
CA ALA A 372 16.15 18.53 -18.04
C ALA A 372 15.48 17.68 -16.95
N THR A 373 16.22 16.82 -16.26
CA THR A 373 15.73 15.90 -15.22
C THR A 373 16.31 16.23 -13.82
N ALA A 374 16.55 17.49 -13.53
CA ALA A 374 16.99 17.93 -12.21
C ALA A 374 16.02 17.45 -11.12
N GLY A 375 16.55 16.83 -10.06
CA GLY A 375 15.75 16.26 -8.96
C GLY A 375 15.12 14.89 -9.24
N ALA A 376 15.32 14.30 -10.42
CA ALA A 376 14.84 12.95 -10.74
C ALA A 376 15.66 11.89 -10.01
N SER A 377 14.97 10.85 -9.53
CA SER A 377 15.61 9.67 -8.96
C SER A 377 16.17 8.73 -10.03
N GLY A 378 17.02 7.78 -9.64
CA GLY A 378 17.51 6.74 -10.55
C GLY A 378 16.37 5.91 -11.18
N ALA A 379 15.29 5.69 -10.46
CA ALA A 379 14.11 4.98 -10.97
C ALA A 379 13.37 5.79 -12.03
N ASP A 380 13.26 7.12 -11.85
CA ASP A 380 12.64 8.01 -12.85
C ASP A 380 13.45 8.03 -14.14
N LEU A 381 14.79 8.11 -14.02
CA LEU A 381 15.70 8.08 -15.17
C LEU A 381 15.62 6.73 -15.94
N ALA A 382 15.55 5.62 -15.22
CA ALA A 382 15.32 4.31 -15.83
C ALA A 382 13.99 4.24 -16.57
N ASN A 383 12.94 4.83 -15.98
CA ASN A 383 11.62 4.91 -16.59
C ASN A 383 11.61 5.79 -17.86
N ILE A 384 12.35 6.90 -17.87
CA ILE A 384 12.51 7.75 -19.05
C ILE A 384 13.11 6.95 -20.22
N ILE A 385 14.16 6.18 -19.99
CA ILE A 385 14.76 5.33 -21.03
C ILE A 385 13.76 4.28 -21.54
N ASN A 386 13.02 3.64 -20.66
CA ASN A 386 11.99 2.67 -21.01
C ASN A 386 10.84 3.30 -21.84
N GLU A 387 10.32 4.43 -21.42
CA GLU A 387 9.27 5.17 -22.14
C GLU A 387 9.75 5.63 -23.52
N ALA A 388 11.02 6.05 -23.65
CA ALA A 388 11.61 6.41 -24.93
C ALA A 388 11.70 5.21 -25.88
N ALA A 389 12.04 4.04 -25.36
CA ALA A 389 12.04 2.80 -26.14
C ALA A 389 10.63 2.41 -26.60
N LEU A 390 9.64 2.48 -25.70
CA LEU A 390 8.24 2.24 -26.04
C LEU A 390 7.70 3.25 -27.06
N ARG A 391 8.10 4.51 -26.96
CA ARG A 391 7.74 5.53 -27.95
C ARG A 391 8.34 5.24 -29.32
N ALA A 392 9.62 4.87 -29.40
CA ALA A 392 10.26 4.52 -30.65
C ALA A 392 9.50 3.39 -31.37
N VAL A 393 9.10 2.34 -30.64
CA VAL A 393 8.29 1.24 -31.17
C VAL A 393 6.91 1.72 -31.63
N ARG A 394 6.22 2.53 -30.84
CA ARG A 394 4.92 3.14 -31.23
C ARG A 394 5.01 3.96 -32.52
N CYS A 395 6.17 4.57 -32.78
CA CYS A 395 6.45 5.31 -34.00
C CYS A 395 7.00 4.45 -35.14
N GLY A 396 6.97 3.12 -35.03
CA GLY A 396 7.45 2.18 -36.07
C GLY A 396 8.97 2.16 -36.26
N ARG A 397 9.74 2.63 -35.28
CA ARG A 397 11.20 2.71 -35.32
C ARG A 397 11.82 1.60 -34.43
N ASN A 398 13.05 1.23 -34.79
CA ASN A 398 13.82 0.19 -34.07
C ASN A 398 14.99 0.76 -33.26
N LYS A 399 15.09 2.09 -33.19
CA LYS A 399 16.10 2.82 -32.41
C LYS A 399 15.44 4.03 -31.73
N VAL A 400 15.92 4.32 -30.55
CA VAL A 400 15.53 5.52 -29.77
C VAL A 400 16.32 6.70 -30.28
N LYS A 401 15.63 7.82 -30.52
CA LYS A 401 16.22 9.12 -30.90
C LYS A 401 16.16 10.10 -29.75
N GLN A 402 16.88 11.23 -29.90
CA GLN A 402 16.88 12.34 -28.93
C GLN A 402 15.46 12.82 -28.59
N ASN A 403 14.62 13.06 -29.60
CA ASN A 403 13.24 13.50 -29.37
C ASN A 403 12.36 12.48 -28.61
N ASP A 404 12.73 11.18 -28.62
CA ASP A 404 12.00 10.20 -27.83
C ASP A 404 12.30 10.34 -26.34
N LEU A 405 13.57 10.65 -26.02
CA LEU A 405 14.00 10.91 -24.65
C LEU A 405 13.38 12.22 -24.13
N GLU A 406 13.44 13.29 -24.90
CA GLU A 406 12.86 14.59 -24.53
C GLU A 406 11.36 14.48 -24.22
N GLU A 407 10.59 13.84 -25.10
CA GLU A 407 9.16 13.62 -24.85
C GLU A 407 8.93 12.67 -23.66
N SER A 408 9.83 11.69 -23.43
CA SER A 408 9.71 10.78 -22.29
C SER A 408 10.01 11.46 -20.96
N VAL A 409 10.91 12.45 -20.95
CA VAL A 409 11.09 13.35 -19.79
C VAL A 409 9.77 14.04 -19.47
N GLU A 410 9.12 14.62 -20.49
CA GLU A 410 7.83 15.28 -20.29
C GLU A 410 6.73 14.32 -19.83
N VAL A 411 6.71 13.10 -20.37
CA VAL A 411 5.74 12.07 -19.96
C VAL A 411 5.93 11.68 -18.49
N VAL A 412 7.16 11.54 -18.04
CA VAL A 412 7.45 11.16 -16.65
C VAL A 412 7.17 12.32 -15.67
N ILE A 413 7.49 13.57 -16.06
CA ILE A 413 7.29 14.75 -15.20
C ILE A 413 5.83 15.23 -15.24
N ALA A 414 5.24 15.37 -16.43
CA ALA A 414 3.93 16.03 -16.64
C ALA A 414 2.83 15.07 -17.12
N GLY A 415 3.14 13.79 -17.36
CA GLY A 415 2.20 12.78 -17.84
C GLY A 415 2.01 12.81 -19.37
N TYR A 416 1.20 11.86 -19.87
CA TYR A 416 0.92 11.73 -21.30
C TYR A 416 0.11 12.89 -21.86
N GLN A 417 0.30 13.20 -23.15
CA GLN A 417 -0.54 14.14 -23.88
C GLN A 417 -1.99 13.64 -23.97
N ARG A 418 -2.95 14.49 -23.64
CA ARG A 418 -4.38 14.19 -23.79
C ARG A 418 -4.83 14.43 -25.22
N LYS A 419 -4.99 13.34 -26.00
CA LYS A 419 -5.41 13.43 -27.41
C LYS A 419 -6.85 13.93 -27.61
N ASN A 420 -7.71 13.81 -26.62
CA ASN A 420 -9.15 14.11 -26.72
C ASN A 420 -9.61 15.23 -25.76
N ALA A 421 -8.69 16.07 -25.29
CA ALA A 421 -9.09 17.21 -24.47
C ALA A 421 -9.71 18.29 -25.39
N ALA A 422 -11.02 18.39 -25.37
CA ALA A 422 -11.71 19.51 -26.00
C ALA A 422 -11.56 20.76 -25.10
N ILE A 423 -10.46 21.47 -25.24
CA ILE A 423 -10.31 22.79 -24.63
C ILE A 423 -11.04 23.79 -25.52
N SER A 424 -11.86 24.67 -24.92
CA SER A 424 -12.50 25.71 -25.67
C SER A 424 -11.46 26.70 -26.25
N PRO A 425 -11.70 27.34 -27.41
CA PRO A 425 -10.76 28.31 -27.95
C PRO A 425 -10.41 29.44 -26.97
N LYS A 426 -11.37 29.85 -26.14
CA LYS A 426 -11.14 30.84 -25.09
C LYS A 426 -10.20 30.36 -23.99
N GLU A 427 -10.38 29.10 -23.52
CA GLU A 427 -9.48 28.54 -22.53
C GLU A 427 -8.08 28.34 -23.09
N LYS A 428 -7.96 27.91 -24.36
CA LYS A 428 -6.67 27.75 -25.04
C LYS A 428 -5.92 29.07 -25.11
N GLU A 429 -6.64 30.16 -25.38
CA GLU A 429 -6.09 31.52 -25.39
C GLU A 429 -5.61 31.93 -24.00
N ILE A 430 -6.41 31.72 -22.96
CA ILE A 430 -6.03 32.01 -21.56
C ILE A 430 -4.75 31.25 -21.18
N VAL A 431 -4.70 29.96 -21.47
CA VAL A 431 -3.52 29.11 -21.16
C VAL A 431 -2.28 29.63 -21.91
N ALA A 432 -2.42 30.04 -23.18
CA ALA A 432 -1.29 30.56 -23.94
C ALA A 432 -0.70 31.85 -23.33
N TYR A 433 -1.55 32.79 -22.93
CA TYR A 433 -1.09 33.98 -22.23
C TYR A 433 -0.50 33.68 -20.85
N HIS A 434 -1.07 32.72 -20.13
CA HIS A 434 -0.59 32.27 -18.85
C HIS A 434 0.85 31.73 -18.95
N GLU A 435 1.09 30.77 -19.85
CA GLU A 435 2.40 30.16 -20.05
C GLU A 435 3.45 31.14 -20.57
N VAL A 436 3.06 32.01 -21.53
CA VAL A 436 3.96 33.06 -21.99
C VAL A 436 4.22 34.09 -20.90
N GLY A 437 3.26 34.34 -20.01
CA GLY A 437 3.45 35.17 -18.82
C GLY A 437 4.59 34.69 -17.94
N HIS A 438 4.63 33.40 -17.61
CA HIS A 438 5.74 32.79 -16.88
C HIS A 438 7.08 32.96 -17.62
N ALA A 439 7.10 32.60 -18.91
CA ALA A 439 8.30 32.63 -19.72
C ALA A 439 8.87 34.05 -19.87
N LEU A 440 8.01 35.04 -20.11
CA LEU A 440 8.42 36.41 -20.30
C LEU A 440 8.94 37.06 -19.01
N VAL A 441 8.26 36.78 -17.87
CA VAL A 441 8.73 37.23 -16.56
C VAL A 441 10.09 36.61 -16.25
N ALA A 442 10.26 35.31 -16.49
CA ALA A 442 11.54 34.63 -16.29
C ALA A 442 12.66 35.24 -17.14
N ALA A 443 12.42 35.42 -18.43
CA ALA A 443 13.43 35.93 -19.39
C ALA A 443 13.83 37.41 -19.17
N LYS A 444 12.98 38.20 -18.51
CA LYS A 444 13.26 39.61 -18.21
C LYS A 444 13.85 39.84 -16.81
N GLN A 445 14.11 38.79 -16.07
CA GLN A 445 14.78 38.86 -14.78
C GLN A 445 16.25 38.40 -14.89
N THR A 446 17.06 38.90 -13.98
CA THR A 446 18.42 38.37 -13.76
C THR A 446 18.33 37.09 -12.91
N ASP A 447 19.31 36.22 -13.02
CA ASP A 447 19.43 35.01 -12.20
C ASP A 447 18.19 34.12 -12.26
N SER A 448 17.59 33.98 -13.45
CA SER A 448 16.48 33.09 -13.74
C SER A 448 16.92 32.03 -14.75
N ALA A 449 16.51 30.78 -14.52
CA ALA A 449 16.80 29.69 -15.45
C ALA A 449 16.26 29.97 -16.85
N PRO A 450 17.01 29.67 -17.93
CA PRO A 450 16.56 29.86 -19.29
C PRO A 450 15.27 29.09 -19.60
N VAL A 451 14.40 29.69 -20.38
CA VAL A 451 13.21 29.00 -20.91
C VAL A 451 13.67 27.98 -21.95
N HIS A 452 13.35 26.72 -21.71
CA HIS A 452 13.68 25.61 -22.61
C HIS A 452 12.54 25.28 -23.57
N LYS A 453 11.30 25.29 -23.08
CA LYS A 453 10.12 24.94 -23.86
C LYS A 453 8.85 25.54 -23.24
N ILE A 454 7.91 25.94 -24.09
CA ILE A 454 6.57 26.37 -23.68
C ILE A 454 5.55 25.57 -24.47
N THR A 455 4.54 25.01 -23.82
CA THR A 455 3.49 24.23 -24.50
C THR A 455 2.12 24.46 -23.88
N ILE A 456 1.09 24.44 -24.73
CA ILE A 456 -0.31 24.48 -24.33
C ILE A 456 -1.05 23.20 -24.65
N ILE A 457 -0.30 22.10 -24.80
CA ILE A 457 -0.85 20.76 -25.00
C ILE A 457 -1.17 20.15 -23.63
N PRO A 458 -2.46 19.82 -23.35
CA PRO A 458 -2.85 19.27 -22.07
C PRO A 458 -2.23 17.94 -21.74
N ARG A 459 -1.88 17.74 -20.48
CA ARG A 459 -1.28 16.51 -19.96
C ARG A 459 -2.22 15.77 -19.01
N THR A 460 -1.94 14.49 -18.76
CA THR A 460 -2.77 13.66 -17.88
C THR A 460 -2.61 14.00 -16.40
N SER A 461 -1.57 14.70 -16.01
CA SER A 461 -1.39 15.27 -14.66
C SER A 461 -2.43 16.35 -14.30
N GLY A 462 -3.18 16.86 -15.29
CA GLY A 462 -4.16 17.92 -15.12
C GLY A 462 -3.66 19.28 -15.59
N ALA A 463 -2.38 19.43 -15.92
CA ALA A 463 -1.84 20.64 -16.51
C ALA A 463 -2.43 20.86 -17.91
N LEU A 464 -2.89 22.09 -18.19
CA LEU A 464 -3.41 22.51 -19.51
C LEU A 464 -2.29 23.03 -20.40
N GLY A 465 -1.19 23.47 -19.82
CA GLY A 465 0.06 23.88 -20.43
C GLY A 465 1.18 23.79 -19.41
N TYR A 466 2.40 24.08 -19.81
CA TYR A 466 3.54 24.29 -18.90
C TYR A 466 4.67 25.02 -19.60
N THR A 467 5.42 25.77 -18.79
CA THR A 467 6.67 26.43 -19.18
C THR A 467 7.83 25.71 -18.50
N MET A 468 8.70 25.12 -19.30
CA MET A 468 9.87 24.39 -18.82
C MET A 468 11.09 25.33 -18.80
N GLN A 469 11.68 25.46 -17.62
CA GLN A 469 12.95 26.15 -17.44
C GLN A 469 14.02 25.11 -17.05
N VAL A 470 15.22 25.22 -17.58
CA VAL A 470 16.33 24.29 -17.34
C VAL A 470 17.57 25.12 -17.01
N ASP A 471 18.10 24.90 -15.81
CA ASP A 471 19.34 25.53 -15.39
C ASP A 471 20.54 25.01 -16.20
N GLU A 472 21.50 25.89 -16.51
CA GLU A 472 22.73 25.50 -17.23
C GLU A 472 23.69 24.66 -16.38
N GLY A 473 23.57 24.71 -15.06
CA GLY A 473 24.39 23.97 -14.10
C GLY A 473 23.64 23.61 -12.83
N GLU A 474 24.30 22.93 -11.91
CA GLU A 474 23.76 22.66 -10.58
C GLU A 474 24.07 23.81 -9.63
N HIS A 475 23.01 24.37 -9.03
CA HIS A 475 23.10 25.40 -8.01
C HIS A 475 22.67 24.82 -6.67
N ASN A 476 23.64 24.63 -5.77
CA ASN A 476 23.39 24.13 -4.41
C ASN A 476 22.94 25.22 -3.43
N LEU A 477 23.16 26.49 -3.80
CA LEU A 477 22.80 27.64 -2.99
C LEU A 477 21.97 28.60 -3.83
N MET A 478 20.87 29.08 -3.28
CA MET A 478 20.06 30.13 -3.87
C MET A 478 20.15 31.39 -3.02
N SER A 479 20.45 32.52 -3.65
CA SER A 479 20.41 33.82 -3.00
C SER A 479 18.96 34.24 -2.70
N ARG A 480 18.79 35.24 -1.86
CA ARG A 480 17.49 35.85 -1.60
C ARG A 480 16.82 36.36 -2.89
N ASP A 481 17.61 36.98 -3.76
CA ASP A 481 17.11 37.61 -4.99
C ASP A 481 16.73 36.54 -6.02
N GLU A 482 17.46 35.44 -6.13
CA GLU A 482 17.11 34.30 -6.97
C GLU A 482 15.78 33.68 -6.54
N ILE A 483 15.57 33.44 -5.22
CA ILE A 483 14.31 32.89 -4.71
C ILE A 483 13.16 33.88 -4.98
N TYR A 484 13.38 35.17 -4.73
CA TYR A 484 12.39 36.20 -4.99
C TYR A 484 12.02 36.29 -6.49
N ASN A 485 13.00 36.19 -7.39
CA ASN A 485 12.79 36.14 -8.84
C ASN A 485 12.00 34.88 -9.24
N LYS A 486 12.27 33.75 -8.62
CA LYS A 486 11.51 32.51 -8.84
C LYS A 486 10.05 32.62 -8.40
N ILE A 487 9.80 33.26 -7.24
CA ILE A 487 8.44 33.58 -6.79
C ILE A 487 7.75 34.51 -7.80
N THR A 488 8.46 35.54 -8.29
CA THR A 488 7.94 36.46 -9.31
C THR A 488 7.57 35.72 -10.58
N THR A 489 8.38 34.75 -11.01
CA THR A 489 8.09 33.92 -12.18
C THR A 489 6.81 33.08 -11.97
N PHE A 490 6.63 32.48 -10.80
CA PHE A 490 5.39 31.74 -10.49
C PHE A 490 4.14 32.61 -10.53
N THR A 491 4.24 33.90 -10.20
CA THR A 491 3.10 34.81 -10.29
C THR A 491 2.82 35.33 -11.72
N GLY A 492 3.74 35.09 -12.69
CA GLY A 492 3.70 35.60 -14.05
C GLY A 492 2.48 35.17 -14.85
N GLY A 493 2.06 33.90 -14.77
CA GLY A 493 0.88 33.40 -15.47
C GLY A 493 -0.39 34.10 -15.03
N ARG A 494 -0.63 34.21 -13.73
CA ARG A 494 -1.76 34.93 -13.17
C ARG A 494 -1.73 36.43 -13.52
N ALA A 495 -0.56 37.07 -13.47
CA ALA A 495 -0.38 38.45 -13.83
C ALA A 495 -0.75 38.71 -15.31
N ALA A 496 -0.43 37.76 -16.21
CA ALA A 496 -0.83 37.83 -17.61
C ALA A 496 -2.36 37.72 -17.78
N GLU A 497 -3.02 36.83 -17.07
CA GLU A 497 -4.49 36.71 -17.08
C GLU A 497 -5.16 38.02 -16.63
N GLU A 498 -4.68 38.62 -15.55
CA GLU A 498 -5.23 39.89 -15.02
C GLU A 498 -5.08 41.06 -16.01
N ILE A 499 -3.90 41.17 -16.64
CA ILE A 499 -3.63 42.27 -17.61
C ILE A 499 -4.48 42.13 -18.88
N ILE A 500 -4.58 40.93 -19.41
CA ILE A 500 -5.17 40.69 -20.75
C ILE A 500 -6.68 40.48 -20.67
N PHE A 501 -7.15 39.68 -19.71
CA PHE A 501 -8.56 39.29 -19.64
C PHE A 501 -9.34 40.03 -18.53
N ASN A 502 -8.66 40.82 -17.71
CA ASN A 502 -9.24 41.46 -16.51
C ASN A 502 -10.00 40.43 -15.64
N SER A 503 -9.50 39.23 -15.59
CA SER A 503 -10.09 38.08 -14.90
C SER A 503 -8.99 37.13 -14.43
N VAL A 504 -9.33 36.26 -13.49
CA VAL A 504 -8.42 35.26 -12.96
C VAL A 504 -9.07 33.90 -13.03
N THR A 505 -8.26 32.86 -13.29
CA THR A 505 -8.75 31.50 -13.37
C THR A 505 -8.17 30.61 -12.25
N SER A 506 -8.70 29.40 -12.13
CA SER A 506 -8.16 28.38 -11.23
C SER A 506 -6.86 27.74 -11.75
N GLY A 507 -6.42 28.08 -12.96
CA GLY A 507 -5.21 27.54 -13.59
C GLY A 507 -3.94 27.78 -12.77
N ALA A 508 -3.86 28.94 -12.12
CA ALA A 508 -2.71 29.33 -11.30
C ALA A 508 -2.60 28.64 -9.93
N SER A 509 -3.43 27.64 -9.61
CA SER A 509 -3.47 27.05 -8.27
C SER A 509 -2.13 26.42 -7.84
N ASN A 510 -1.46 25.70 -8.73
CA ASN A 510 -0.16 25.10 -8.46
C ASN A 510 0.95 26.16 -8.30
N ASP A 511 0.91 27.22 -9.11
CA ASP A 511 1.90 28.30 -9.04
C ASP A 511 1.79 29.06 -7.72
N ILE A 512 0.56 29.31 -7.26
CA ILE A 512 0.28 29.92 -5.95
C ILE A 512 0.83 29.04 -4.82
N GLU A 513 0.64 27.72 -4.90
CA GLU A 513 1.17 26.79 -3.91
C GLU A 513 2.70 26.81 -3.88
N GLN A 514 3.36 26.74 -5.04
CA GLN A 514 4.81 26.80 -5.15
C GLN A 514 5.38 28.13 -4.66
N ALA A 515 4.79 29.24 -5.06
CA ALA A 515 5.16 30.59 -4.63
C ALA A 515 5.04 30.72 -3.09
N THR A 516 3.94 30.23 -2.53
CA THR A 516 3.69 30.27 -1.07
C THR A 516 4.69 29.43 -0.31
N ARG A 517 4.98 28.22 -0.80
CA ARG A 517 5.97 27.32 -0.18
C ARG A 517 7.37 27.94 -0.16
N LEU A 518 7.77 28.56 -1.28
CA LEU A 518 9.07 29.20 -1.38
C LEU A 518 9.18 30.46 -0.50
N ALA A 519 8.15 31.32 -0.52
CA ALA A 519 8.08 32.52 0.33
C ALA A 519 8.10 32.14 1.81
N ARG A 520 7.37 31.10 2.20
CA ARG A 520 7.39 30.58 3.58
C ARG A 520 8.78 30.09 3.97
N ALA A 521 9.45 29.32 3.11
CA ALA A 521 10.80 28.83 3.37
C ALA A 521 11.83 29.98 3.51
N MET A 522 11.71 31.06 2.73
CA MET A 522 12.52 32.27 2.91
C MET A 522 12.44 32.83 4.33
N VAL A 523 11.22 32.90 4.86
CA VAL A 523 10.93 33.50 6.17
C VAL A 523 11.29 32.53 7.31
N THR A 524 10.90 31.27 7.21
CA THR A 524 10.93 30.34 8.36
C THR A 524 12.20 29.50 8.43
N ARG A 525 12.89 29.25 7.29
CA ARG A 525 14.03 28.32 7.20
C ARG A 525 15.36 28.98 6.84
N PHE A 526 15.33 29.86 5.84
CA PHE A 526 16.58 30.35 5.25
C PHE A 526 17.11 31.62 5.93
N GLY A 527 16.37 32.19 6.90
CA GLY A 527 16.78 33.39 7.60
C GLY A 527 16.86 34.62 6.67
N MET A 528 16.07 34.64 5.57
CA MET A 528 16.06 35.70 4.55
C MET A 528 15.01 36.78 4.84
N SER A 529 14.31 36.66 5.95
CA SER A 529 13.36 37.66 6.45
C SER A 529 14.07 38.89 7.01
N LYS A 530 13.49 40.04 6.81
CA LYS A 530 13.93 41.30 7.45
C LYS A 530 13.51 41.36 8.91
N ASP A 531 12.35 40.80 9.25
CA ASP A 531 11.75 40.87 10.57
C ASP A 531 12.31 39.84 11.54
N PHE A 532 12.62 38.64 11.06
CA PHE A 532 13.04 37.51 11.89
C PHE A 532 14.54 37.21 11.81
N GLY A 533 15.22 37.67 10.74
CA GLY A 533 16.65 37.48 10.59
C GLY A 533 17.04 35.99 10.64
N MET A 534 18.10 35.67 11.40
CA MET A 534 18.68 34.32 11.50
C MET A 534 17.96 33.43 12.53
N VAL A 535 16.63 33.35 12.48
CA VAL A 535 15.84 32.51 13.39
C VAL A 535 15.15 31.40 12.59
N ALA A 536 15.34 30.14 12.98
CA ALA A 536 14.59 29.02 12.43
C ALA A 536 13.20 28.93 13.11
N LEU A 537 12.14 29.13 12.37
CA LEU A 537 10.77 29.17 12.85
C LEU A 537 9.97 27.91 12.52
N GLU A 538 10.58 26.97 11.78
CA GLU A 538 9.98 25.68 11.47
C GLU A 538 10.99 24.55 11.60
N THR A 539 10.48 23.35 11.88
CA THR A 539 11.22 22.09 11.81
C THR A 539 10.74 21.29 10.60
N VAL A 540 11.68 20.63 9.92
CA VAL A 540 11.37 19.75 8.80
C VAL A 540 11.28 18.32 9.32
N ASP A 541 10.08 17.77 9.26
CA ASP A 541 9.86 16.36 9.48
C ASP A 541 9.91 15.65 8.10
N ASN A 542 10.50 14.46 8.01
CA ASN A 542 10.62 13.69 6.77
C ASN A 542 11.38 14.39 5.61
N PRO A 543 12.65 14.73 5.75
CA PRO A 543 13.40 15.49 4.74
C PRO A 543 13.50 14.76 3.38
N TYR A 544 13.34 13.44 3.34
CA TYR A 544 13.43 12.62 2.12
C TYR A 544 12.09 12.33 1.43
N LEU A 545 10.95 12.71 2.01
CA LEU A 545 9.60 12.41 1.50
C LEU A 545 8.74 13.65 1.21
N GLY A 546 9.39 14.77 0.91
CA GLY A 546 8.67 16.00 0.59
C GLY A 546 8.58 16.99 1.75
N GLY A 547 9.14 16.64 2.92
CA GLY A 547 9.38 17.57 4.01
C GLY A 547 8.13 18.17 4.62
N ASP A 548 7.33 17.35 5.31
CA ASP A 548 6.31 17.93 6.20
C ASP A 548 7.00 18.89 7.17
N THR A 549 6.50 20.12 7.24
CA THR A 549 7.06 21.15 8.09
C THR A 549 6.08 21.48 9.21
N SER A 550 6.60 21.65 10.41
CA SER A 550 5.83 22.12 11.55
C SER A 550 6.42 23.43 12.08
N LEU A 551 5.55 24.43 12.32
CA LEU A 551 6.00 25.69 12.91
C LEU A 551 6.43 25.48 14.36
N ALA A 552 7.63 25.96 14.68
CA ALA A 552 8.25 25.91 16.01
C ALA A 552 8.25 27.30 16.66
N CYS A 553 7.10 27.99 16.62
CA CYS A 553 6.99 29.35 17.13
C CYS A 553 5.62 29.60 17.80
N SER A 554 5.47 30.73 18.47
CA SER A 554 4.20 31.15 19.09
C SER A 554 3.15 31.51 18.02
N ALA A 555 1.87 31.47 18.39
CA ALA A 555 0.78 31.86 17.49
C ALA A 555 0.90 33.32 16.98
N GLU A 556 1.43 34.21 17.81
CA GLU A 556 1.68 35.60 17.43
C GLU A 556 2.78 35.68 16.34
N THR A 557 3.88 34.94 16.53
CA THR A 557 4.96 34.87 15.54
C THR A 557 4.46 34.22 14.24
N ALA A 558 3.65 33.15 14.31
CA ALA A 558 3.04 32.53 13.14
C ALA A 558 2.17 33.52 12.33
N ALA A 559 1.37 34.34 12.99
CA ALA A 559 0.58 35.38 12.33
C ALA A 559 1.43 36.47 11.66
N ARG A 560 2.63 36.75 12.19
CA ARG A 560 3.60 37.66 11.54
C ARG A 560 4.26 37.01 10.34
N VAL A 561 4.61 35.74 10.43
CA VAL A 561 5.11 34.94 9.29
C VAL A 561 4.11 34.96 8.14
N ASP A 562 2.84 34.70 8.42
CA ASP A 562 1.80 34.71 7.40
C ASP A 562 1.65 36.07 6.71
N ARG A 563 1.76 37.17 7.46
CA ARG A 563 1.75 38.52 6.88
C ARG A 563 2.96 38.76 5.97
N GLU A 564 4.17 38.43 6.41
CA GLU A 564 5.38 38.63 5.61
C GLU A 564 5.35 37.78 4.34
N VAL A 565 4.83 36.54 4.40
CA VAL A 565 4.63 35.69 3.23
C VAL A 565 3.66 36.34 2.23
N MET A 566 2.54 36.88 2.71
CA MET A 566 1.60 37.62 1.85
C MET A 566 2.25 38.85 1.20
N ASP A 567 3.05 39.61 1.94
CA ASP A 567 3.73 40.81 1.45
C ASP A 567 4.80 40.45 0.38
N ILE A 568 5.56 39.36 0.60
CA ILE A 568 6.54 38.86 -0.39
C ILE A 568 5.82 38.47 -1.70
N ILE A 569 4.74 37.70 -1.62
CA ILE A 569 4.00 37.25 -2.81
C ILE A 569 3.33 38.43 -3.50
N GLY A 570 2.72 39.34 -2.73
CA GLY A 570 2.10 40.54 -3.27
C GLY A 570 3.08 41.42 -4.03
N SER A 571 4.25 41.71 -3.45
CA SER A 571 5.30 42.49 -4.10
C SER A 571 5.91 41.81 -5.32
N ALA A 572 6.06 40.47 -5.27
CA ALA A 572 6.52 39.68 -6.40
C ALA A 572 5.49 39.71 -7.57
N HIS A 573 4.21 39.63 -7.24
CA HIS A 573 3.13 39.71 -8.22
C HIS A 573 3.07 41.12 -8.88
N GLU A 574 3.17 42.19 -8.08
CA GLU A 574 3.25 43.55 -8.61
C GLU A 574 4.46 43.72 -9.55
N LYS A 575 5.61 43.14 -9.22
CA LYS A 575 6.79 43.16 -10.08
C LYS A 575 6.52 42.42 -11.39
N ALA A 576 5.86 41.25 -11.35
CA ALA A 576 5.47 40.51 -12.56
C ALA A 576 4.53 41.31 -13.45
N ILE A 577 3.51 41.97 -12.87
CA ILE A 577 2.62 42.89 -13.59
C ILE A 577 3.40 44.01 -14.25
N GLY A 578 4.37 44.63 -13.57
CA GLY A 578 5.25 45.66 -14.12
C GLY A 578 6.00 45.17 -15.36
N ILE A 579 6.70 44.02 -15.22
CA ILE A 579 7.47 43.40 -16.31
C ILE A 579 6.56 43.12 -17.53
N LEU A 580 5.37 42.57 -17.33
CA LEU A 580 4.46 42.23 -18.41
C LEU A 580 3.86 43.45 -19.09
N LYS A 581 3.54 44.52 -18.35
CA LYS A 581 3.06 45.79 -18.92
C LYS A 581 4.12 46.46 -19.78
N ASP A 582 5.38 46.46 -19.33
CA ASP A 582 6.50 47.03 -20.06
C ASP A 582 6.83 46.26 -21.35
N ASN A 583 6.38 44.99 -21.44
CA ASN A 583 6.63 44.10 -22.58
C ASN A 583 5.33 43.59 -23.22
N GLN A 584 4.23 44.33 -23.15
CA GLN A 584 2.90 43.88 -23.58
C GLN A 584 2.84 43.51 -25.08
N GLU A 585 3.55 44.22 -25.95
CA GLU A 585 3.62 43.87 -27.36
C GLU A 585 4.23 42.50 -27.59
N LYS A 586 5.32 42.17 -26.86
CA LYS A 586 5.97 40.87 -26.93
C LYS A 586 5.11 39.75 -26.34
N LEU A 587 4.37 40.05 -25.26
CA LEU A 587 3.40 39.13 -24.69
C LEU A 587 2.35 38.70 -25.72
N HIS A 588 1.80 39.66 -26.47
CA HIS A 588 0.83 39.39 -27.54
C HIS A 588 1.44 38.63 -28.74
N GLU A 589 2.66 38.99 -29.15
CA GLU A 589 3.36 38.34 -30.26
C GLU A 589 3.63 36.87 -29.94
N LEU A 590 4.21 36.59 -28.76
CA LEU A 590 4.54 35.25 -28.30
C LEU A 590 3.29 34.39 -28.07
N ALA A 591 2.24 34.95 -27.48
CA ALA A 591 0.99 34.22 -27.23
C ALA A 591 0.31 33.80 -28.54
N ARG A 592 0.27 34.68 -29.56
CA ARG A 592 -0.27 34.31 -30.89
C ARG A 592 0.57 33.20 -31.53
N TYR A 593 1.90 33.33 -31.48
CA TYR A 593 2.79 32.32 -32.03
C TYR A 593 2.62 30.97 -31.34
N LEU A 594 2.47 30.97 -30.00
CA LEU A 594 2.21 29.78 -29.23
C LEU A 594 0.85 29.14 -29.53
N LEU A 595 -0.19 29.98 -29.78
CA LEU A 595 -1.51 29.48 -30.19
C LEU A 595 -1.49 28.79 -31.55
N GLU A 596 -0.65 29.26 -32.48
CA GLU A 596 -0.47 28.68 -33.80
C GLU A 596 0.34 27.38 -33.76
N LYS A 597 1.45 27.38 -33.03
CA LYS A 597 2.40 26.26 -32.97
C LYS A 597 2.06 25.20 -31.92
N GLU A 598 1.26 25.55 -30.90
CA GLU A 598 0.93 24.77 -29.69
C GLU A 598 2.12 24.44 -28.79
N THR A 599 3.35 24.48 -29.32
CA THR A 599 4.59 24.27 -28.61
C THR A 599 5.69 25.09 -29.28
N ILE A 600 6.48 25.81 -28.48
CA ILE A 600 7.63 26.60 -28.95
C ILE A 600 8.87 26.22 -28.13
N THR A 601 10.01 26.22 -28.79
CA THR A 601 11.32 25.99 -28.12
C THR A 601 11.84 27.25 -27.46
N GLY A 602 12.79 27.14 -26.55
CA GLY A 602 13.44 28.29 -25.94
C GLY A 602 14.19 29.15 -26.95
N GLU A 603 14.75 28.54 -28.00
CA GLU A 603 15.42 29.27 -29.10
C GLU A 603 14.42 30.14 -29.87
N GLU A 604 13.28 29.56 -30.31
CA GLU A 604 12.20 30.32 -30.99
C GLU A 604 11.65 31.45 -30.11
N PHE A 605 11.46 31.16 -28.81
CA PHE A 605 11.03 32.14 -27.81
C PHE A 605 12.01 33.33 -27.74
N MET A 606 13.32 33.03 -27.57
CA MET A 606 14.36 34.06 -27.46
C MET A 606 14.55 34.85 -28.78
N GLU A 607 14.39 34.18 -29.92
CA GLU A 607 14.44 34.88 -31.23
C GLU A 607 13.34 35.93 -31.33
N ILE A 608 12.11 35.59 -30.94
CA ILE A 608 10.98 36.53 -30.96
C ILE A 608 11.17 37.65 -29.92
N LEU A 609 11.65 37.30 -28.73
CA LEU A 609 11.85 38.26 -27.65
C LEU A 609 12.90 39.31 -27.95
N ASN A 610 13.93 38.98 -28.76
CA ASN A 610 15.06 39.85 -29.09
C ASN A 610 14.89 40.63 -30.42
N ARG A 611 13.84 40.32 -31.18
CA ARG A 611 13.44 41.11 -32.34
C ARG A 611 12.87 42.45 -31.87
#